data_e0dfcd21e49cc723c83e85f7c9e49c6e
#
_entry.id   e0dfcd21e49cc723c83e85f7c9e49c6e
#
_cell.length_a   1.000
_cell.length_b   1.000
_cell.length_c   1.000
_cell.angle_alpha   90.00
_cell.angle_beta   90.00
_cell.angle_gamma   90.00
#
_symmetry.space_group_name_H-M   'P 1'
#
loop_
_entity.id
_entity.type
_entity.pdbx_description
1 polymer ?
#
loop_
_entity_poly.entity_id
_entity_poly.type
_entity_poly.pdbx_seq_one_letter_code
_entity_poly.pdbx_strand_id
1 'polypeptide(L)'
;QKSVNNTFYRKMETPKANAIISWFNHKMPYSVDNAIKADVTGQILSMIYLKKIREEASAAYTVGAQGVFSKSDDGFQIGQIVAYCPIKPEKKDIGLKIIDDEIAKLSTTCESEMLDKIQKLLLKQFDDRTKTNGYWSSLVMNNYVMGLDNHTAYKDVVSKLTPMDISKFVKDYLSSSNKVSIIMLPKE
;
A
#
# COMPACT_ATOMS: atom_id res chain seq x y z
N GLN A 1 -2.46 -13.03 -15.08
CA GLN A 1 -2.53 -13.81 -13.82
C GLN A 1 -3.98 -13.75 -13.32
N LYS A 2 -4.44 -14.80 -12.63
CA LYS A 2 -5.80 -14.84 -12.05
C LYS A 2 -5.72 -14.42 -10.58
N SER A 3 -6.81 -13.87 -10.04
CA SER A 3 -6.95 -13.65 -8.60
C SER A 3 -6.88 -14.98 -7.85
N VAL A 4 -6.24 -14.97 -6.68
CA VAL A 4 -5.99 -16.16 -5.86
C VAL A 4 -6.53 -15.89 -4.47
N ASN A 5 -7.27 -16.87 -3.93
CA ASN A 5 -7.67 -16.89 -2.53
C ASN A 5 -7.22 -18.22 -1.93
N ASN A 6 -6.35 -18.16 -0.95
CA ASN A 6 -5.80 -19.34 -0.28
C ASN A 6 -5.88 -19.18 1.23
N THR A 7 -6.46 -20.19 1.87
CA THR A 7 -6.50 -20.29 3.34
C THR A 7 -5.82 -21.58 3.75
N PHE A 8 -4.89 -21.50 4.69
CA PHE A 8 -4.19 -22.65 5.23
C PHE A 8 -4.11 -22.60 6.76
N TYR A 9 -3.87 -23.74 7.38
CA TYR A 9 -3.88 -23.92 8.82
C TYR A 9 -2.48 -24.26 9.31
N ARG A 10 -2.08 -23.65 10.44
CA ARG A 10 -0.80 -23.92 11.08
C ARG A 10 -0.99 -24.06 12.59
N LYS A 11 -0.30 -25.02 13.21
CA LYS A 11 -0.22 -25.12 14.67
C LYS A 11 0.56 -23.92 15.21
N MET A 12 -0.01 -23.23 16.19
CA MET A 12 0.55 -22.02 16.81
C MET A 12 0.39 -22.10 18.33
N GLU A 13 1.37 -21.58 19.04
CA GLU A 13 1.28 -21.44 20.52
C GLU A 13 0.22 -20.42 20.92
N THR A 14 0.16 -19.29 20.20
CA THR A 14 -0.88 -18.27 20.39
C THR A 14 -1.74 -18.22 19.13
N PRO A 15 -3.04 -18.55 19.24
CA PRO A 15 -3.94 -18.54 18.08
C PRO A 15 -4.09 -17.14 17.49
N LYS A 16 -3.75 -16.97 16.21
CA LYS A 16 -3.98 -15.74 15.43
C LYS A 16 -4.30 -16.11 13.99
N ALA A 17 -5.17 -15.34 13.36
CA ALA A 17 -5.29 -15.32 11.93
C ALA A 17 -4.32 -14.27 11.36
N ASN A 18 -3.50 -14.63 10.39
CA ASN A 18 -2.66 -13.67 9.67
C ASN A 18 -3.18 -13.55 8.25
N ALA A 19 -3.59 -12.36 7.87
CA ALA A 19 -4.07 -12.06 6.53
C ALA A 19 -3.08 -11.16 5.79
N ILE A 20 -2.75 -11.54 4.57
CA ILE A 20 -2.05 -10.72 3.59
C ILE A 20 -2.95 -10.62 2.38
N ILE A 21 -3.39 -9.41 2.10
CA ILE A 21 -4.23 -9.11 0.94
C ILE A 21 -3.43 -8.18 0.04
N SER A 22 -3.17 -8.61 -1.18
CA SER A 22 -2.39 -7.86 -2.16
C SER A 22 -3.17 -7.65 -3.45
N TRP A 23 -3.09 -6.45 -3.99
CA TRP A 23 -3.55 -6.13 -5.34
C TRP A 23 -2.33 -5.86 -6.20
N PHE A 24 -2.11 -6.69 -7.21
CA PHE A 24 -1.00 -6.59 -8.14
C PHE A 24 -1.46 -6.03 -9.48
N ASN A 25 -0.74 -5.04 -9.99
CA ASN A 25 -1.02 -4.47 -11.29
C ASN A 25 0.24 -4.49 -12.17
N HIS A 26 0.17 -5.23 -13.28
CA HIS A 26 1.23 -5.33 -14.30
C HIS A 26 0.92 -4.50 -15.55
N LYS A 27 -0.27 -3.90 -15.65
CA LYS A 27 -0.72 -3.17 -16.84
C LYS A 27 -0.48 -1.68 -16.72
N MET A 28 -0.55 -1.15 -15.48
CA MET A 28 -0.26 0.25 -15.23
C MET A 28 1.25 0.47 -15.35
N PRO A 29 1.72 1.41 -16.21
CA PRO A 29 3.14 1.62 -16.42
C PRO A 29 3.79 2.23 -15.17
N TYR A 30 5.06 1.91 -14.95
CA TYR A 30 5.86 2.61 -13.96
C TYR A 30 6.03 4.08 -14.36
N SER A 31 5.79 4.95 -13.43
CA SER A 31 6.21 6.35 -13.45
C SER A 31 6.46 6.81 -12.02
N VAL A 32 7.24 7.87 -11.85
CA VAL A 32 7.46 8.48 -10.52
C VAL A 32 6.14 8.92 -9.90
N ASP A 33 5.24 9.48 -10.71
CA ASP A 33 3.90 9.87 -10.30
C ASP A 33 3.07 8.67 -9.78
N ASN A 34 3.03 7.57 -10.54
CA ASN A 34 2.33 6.36 -10.10
C ASN A 34 2.96 5.73 -8.85
N ALA A 35 4.29 5.76 -8.73
CA ALA A 35 4.99 5.26 -7.55
C ALA A 35 4.65 6.08 -6.30
N ILE A 36 4.61 7.41 -6.42
CA ILE A 36 4.21 8.30 -5.32
C ILE A 36 2.73 8.10 -4.97
N LYS A 37 1.83 8.02 -5.95
CA LYS A 37 0.40 7.76 -5.70
C LYS A 37 0.16 6.43 -5.03
N ALA A 38 0.92 5.39 -5.38
CA ALA A 38 0.84 4.09 -4.71
C ALA A 38 1.29 4.17 -3.25
N ASP A 39 2.42 4.83 -2.97
CA ASP A 39 2.91 5.05 -1.60
C ASP A 39 1.88 5.83 -0.77
N VAL A 40 1.38 6.96 -1.29
CA VAL A 40 0.33 7.76 -0.63
C VAL A 40 -0.91 6.92 -0.36
N THR A 41 -1.36 6.12 -1.33
CA THR A 41 -2.49 5.20 -1.17
C THR A 41 -2.26 4.20 -0.04
N GLY A 42 -1.09 3.58 0.00
CA GLY A 42 -0.72 2.65 1.08
C GLY A 42 -0.75 3.30 2.46
N GLN A 43 -0.24 4.51 2.58
CA GLN A 43 -0.24 5.26 3.84
C GLN A 43 -1.65 5.69 4.28
N ILE A 44 -2.49 6.15 3.35
CA ILE A 44 -3.90 6.47 3.63
C ILE A 44 -4.64 5.22 4.12
N LEU A 45 -4.51 4.10 3.41
CA LEU A 45 -5.11 2.84 3.81
C LEU A 45 -4.61 2.37 5.18
N SER A 46 -3.31 2.53 5.46
CA SER A 46 -2.72 2.20 6.75
C SER A 46 -3.39 2.96 7.91
N MET A 47 -3.62 4.26 7.72
CA MET A 47 -4.34 5.10 8.71
C MET A 47 -5.79 4.67 8.88
N ILE A 48 -6.50 4.39 7.77
CA ILE A 48 -7.89 3.94 7.80
C ILE A 48 -8.02 2.60 8.50
N TYR A 49 -7.16 1.63 8.16
CA TYR A 49 -7.19 0.30 8.76
C TYR A 49 -6.84 0.34 10.25
N LEU A 50 -5.87 1.18 10.65
CA LEU A 50 -5.55 1.37 12.07
C LEU A 50 -6.78 1.84 12.84
N LYS A 51 -7.47 2.86 12.34
CA LYS A 51 -8.69 3.39 12.97
C LYS A 51 -9.80 2.35 13.00
N LYS A 52 -10.17 1.77 11.85
CA LYS A 52 -11.36 0.91 11.73
C LYS A 52 -11.17 -0.50 12.27
N ILE A 53 -10.01 -1.12 12.01
CA ILE A 53 -9.75 -2.52 12.38
C ILE A 53 -9.26 -2.60 13.83
N ARG A 54 -8.30 -1.73 14.22
CA ARG A 54 -7.71 -1.76 15.55
C ARG A 54 -8.59 -1.05 16.56
N GLU A 55 -8.96 0.22 16.32
CA GLU A 55 -9.61 1.08 17.31
C GLU A 55 -11.12 0.80 17.40
N GLU A 56 -11.83 0.83 16.26
CA GLU A 56 -13.29 0.69 16.27
C GLU A 56 -13.72 -0.78 16.40
N ALA A 57 -13.20 -1.68 15.56
CA ALA A 57 -13.59 -3.10 15.58
C ALA A 57 -12.84 -3.93 16.63
N SER A 58 -11.72 -3.44 17.16
CA SER A 58 -10.80 -4.19 18.05
C SER A 58 -10.45 -5.58 17.50
N ALA A 59 -10.35 -5.69 16.17
CA ALA A 59 -10.15 -6.96 15.47
C ALA A 59 -8.68 -7.34 15.35
N ALA A 60 -7.75 -6.38 15.40
CA ALA A 60 -6.31 -6.60 15.32
C ALA A 60 -5.56 -5.67 16.26
N TYR A 61 -4.37 -6.08 16.69
CA TYR A 61 -3.48 -5.21 17.49
C TYR A 61 -2.65 -4.29 16.58
N THR A 62 -2.15 -4.82 15.48
CA THR A 62 -1.43 -4.09 14.44
C THR A 62 -2.08 -4.34 13.10
N VAL A 63 -2.08 -3.35 12.24
CA VAL A 63 -2.53 -3.46 10.87
C VAL A 63 -1.84 -2.37 10.08
N GLY A 64 -1.54 -2.63 8.83
CA GLY A 64 -0.94 -1.65 7.94
C GLY A 64 -1.16 -1.97 6.48
N ALA A 65 -0.85 -1.00 5.65
CA ALA A 65 -0.84 -1.15 4.21
C ALA A 65 0.37 -0.45 3.61
N GLN A 66 0.80 -0.91 2.45
CA GLN A 66 1.84 -0.30 1.65
C GLN A 66 1.43 -0.29 0.19
N GLY A 67 1.87 0.74 -0.53
CA GLY A 67 1.77 0.81 -1.98
C GLY A 67 3.17 0.99 -2.56
N VAL A 68 3.51 0.16 -3.53
CA VAL A 68 4.83 0.16 -4.18
C VAL A 68 4.64 0.00 -5.68
N PHE A 69 5.42 0.75 -6.45
CA PHE A 69 5.66 0.48 -7.85
C PHE A 69 7.15 0.21 -8.05
N SER A 70 7.45 -0.89 -8.71
CA SER A 70 8.83 -1.30 -9.01
C SER A 70 9.01 -1.51 -10.50
N LYS A 71 10.21 -1.19 -10.97
CA LYS A 71 10.68 -1.51 -12.30
C LYS A 71 12.07 -2.11 -12.16
N SER A 72 12.35 -3.18 -12.86
CA SER A 72 13.69 -3.81 -12.93
C SER A 72 14.41 -3.44 -14.23
N ASP A 73 15.69 -3.77 -14.28
CA ASP A 73 16.59 -3.49 -15.43
C ASP A 73 16.18 -4.21 -16.72
N ASP A 74 15.55 -5.39 -16.60
CA ASP A 74 14.99 -6.16 -17.73
C ASP A 74 13.67 -5.57 -18.27
N GLY A 75 13.20 -4.43 -17.71
CA GLY A 75 11.95 -3.77 -18.08
C GLY A 75 10.70 -4.34 -17.42
N PHE A 76 10.81 -5.37 -16.57
CA PHE A 76 9.68 -5.84 -15.80
C PHE A 76 9.21 -4.76 -14.82
N GLN A 77 7.92 -4.54 -14.77
CA GLN A 77 7.30 -3.57 -13.86
C GLN A 77 6.09 -4.15 -13.15
N ILE A 78 5.90 -3.76 -11.92
CA ILE A 78 4.79 -4.21 -11.08
C ILE A 78 4.38 -3.15 -10.08
N GLY A 79 3.08 -2.88 -10.01
CA GLY A 79 2.47 -2.19 -8.88
C GLY A 79 1.94 -3.20 -7.87
N GLN A 80 2.15 -2.95 -6.59
CA GLN A 80 1.58 -3.71 -5.50
C GLN A 80 1.00 -2.77 -4.44
N ILE A 81 -0.28 -2.96 -4.11
CA ILE A 81 -0.87 -2.43 -2.88
C ILE A 81 -1.13 -3.64 -1.99
N VAL A 82 -0.59 -3.64 -0.78
CA VAL A 82 -0.69 -4.77 0.16
C VAL A 82 -1.21 -4.29 1.51
N ALA A 83 -2.15 -5.04 2.07
CA ALA A 83 -2.59 -4.94 3.45
C ALA A 83 -2.09 -6.15 4.25
N TYR A 84 -1.53 -5.90 5.41
CA TYR A 84 -1.10 -6.92 6.36
C TYR A 84 -1.88 -6.74 7.67
N CYS A 85 -2.53 -7.82 8.11
CA CYS A 85 -3.38 -7.77 9.29
C CYS A 85 -3.32 -9.09 10.08
N PRO A 86 -2.62 -9.12 11.24
CA PRO A 86 -2.77 -10.17 12.23
C PRO A 86 -4.07 -9.97 13.00
N ILE A 87 -5.10 -10.72 12.62
CA ILE A 87 -6.48 -10.57 13.11
C ILE A 87 -6.77 -11.60 14.19
N LYS A 88 -7.59 -11.26 15.16
CA LYS A 88 -8.20 -12.24 16.08
C LYS A 88 -9.04 -13.23 15.27
N PRO A 89 -8.88 -14.56 15.46
CA PRO A 89 -9.57 -15.55 14.62
C PRO A 89 -11.09 -15.34 14.55
N GLU A 90 -11.72 -15.01 15.67
CA GLU A 90 -13.16 -14.77 15.79
C GLU A 90 -13.64 -13.49 15.10
N LYS A 91 -12.73 -12.57 14.76
CA LYS A 91 -13.02 -11.29 14.07
C LYS A 91 -12.47 -11.24 12.64
N LYS A 92 -11.99 -12.38 12.14
CA LYS A 92 -11.37 -12.49 10.82
C LYS A 92 -12.24 -11.87 9.71
N ASP A 93 -13.50 -12.27 9.63
CA ASP A 93 -14.38 -11.85 8.54
C ASP A 93 -14.68 -10.35 8.59
N ILE A 94 -14.80 -9.77 9.79
CA ILE A 94 -14.96 -8.31 9.99
C ILE A 94 -13.72 -7.58 9.46
N GLY A 95 -12.52 -8.03 9.86
CA GLY A 95 -11.27 -7.38 9.44
C GLY A 95 -11.05 -7.46 7.93
N LEU A 96 -11.29 -8.62 7.32
CA LEU A 96 -11.18 -8.79 5.88
C LEU A 96 -12.17 -7.94 5.10
N LYS A 97 -13.41 -7.85 5.59
CA LYS A 97 -14.44 -7.00 4.99
C LYS A 97 -14.03 -5.52 5.03
N ILE A 98 -13.50 -5.04 6.16
CA ILE A 98 -13.03 -3.64 6.26
C ILE A 98 -11.90 -3.38 5.26
N ILE A 99 -10.95 -4.32 5.09
CA ILE A 99 -9.85 -4.16 4.12
C ILE A 99 -10.40 -3.96 2.70
N ASP A 100 -11.36 -4.77 2.30
CA ASP A 100 -11.94 -4.70 0.95
C ASP A 100 -12.85 -3.47 0.76
N ASP A 101 -13.69 -3.16 1.73
CA ASP A 101 -14.61 -2.03 1.66
C ASP A 101 -13.87 -0.69 1.59
N GLU A 102 -12.78 -0.53 2.38
CA GLU A 102 -12.09 0.75 2.46
C GLU A 102 -11.22 1.05 1.22
N ILE A 103 -10.58 0.06 0.63
CA ILE A 103 -9.88 0.30 -0.64
C ILE A 103 -10.88 0.58 -1.78
N ALA A 104 -12.02 -0.10 -1.78
CA ALA A 104 -13.10 0.18 -2.73
C ALA A 104 -13.66 1.59 -2.52
N LYS A 105 -13.89 2.02 -1.28
CA LYS A 105 -14.34 3.38 -0.95
C LYS A 105 -13.31 4.42 -1.40
N LEU A 106 -12.02 4.19 -1.17
CA LEU A 106 -10.95 5.09 -1.57
C LEU A 106 -10.89 5.29 -3.09
N SER A 107 -11.32 4.30 -3.89
CA SER A 107 -11.43 4.43 -5.35
C SER A 107 -12.52 5.42 -5.80
N THR A 108 -13.37 5.88 -4.91
CA THR A 108 -14.44 6.84 -5.18
C THR A 108 -14.26 8.16 -4.43
N THR A 109 -13.74 8.11 -3.22
CA THR A 109 -13.62 9.28 -2.35
C THR A 109 -12.38 9.19 -1.48
N CYS A 110 -11.54 10.22 -1.52
CA CYS A 110 -10.42 10.43 -0.63
C CYS A 110 -10.69 11.67 0.24
N GLU A 111 -10.48 11.56 1.55
CA GLU A 111 -10.66 12.69 2.48
C GLU A 111 -9.46 13.64 2.37
N SER A 112 -9.71 14.94 2.15
CA SER A 112 -8.65 15.95 1.99
C SER A 112 -7.76 16.07 3.23
N GLU A 113 -8.35 16.06 4.43
CA GLU A 113 -7.59 16.13 5.68
C GLU A 113 -6.57 14.99 5.82
N MET A 114 -6.94 13.80 5.38
CA MET A 114 -6.07 12.63 5.43
C MET A 114 -4.91 12.77 4.43
N LEU A 115 -5.21 13.22 3.20
CA LEU A 115 -4.20 13.48 2.19
C LEU A 115 -3.22 14.56 2.66
N ASP A 116 -3.71 15.68 3.22
CA ASP A 116 -2.88 16.76 3.74
C ASP A 116 -1.89 16.29 4.82
N LYS A 117 -2.34 15.39 5.71
CA LYS A 117 -1.47 14.80 6.73
C LYS A 117 -0.35 13.97 6.11
N ILE A 118 -0.68 13.16 5.10
CA ILE A 118 0.31 12.32 4.41
C ILE A 118 1.27 13.17 3.60
N GLN A 119 0.81 14.19 2.88
CA GLN A 119 1.69 15.10 2.13
C GLN A 119 2.72 15.78 3.05
N LYS A 120 2.29 16.33 4.19
CA LYS A 120 3.18 16.93 5.18
C LYS A 120 4.20 15.92 5.72
N LEU A 121 3.77 14.70 6.02
CA LEU A 121 4.66 13.63 6.48
C LEU A 121 5.70 13.27 5.43
N LEU A 122 5.29 13.06 4.19
CA LEU A 122 6.18 12.68 3.09
C LEU A 122 7.20 13.75 2.75
N LEU A 123 6.78 15.03 2.74
CA LEU A 123 7.69 16.16 2.50
C LEU A 123 8.74 16.26 3.60
N LYS A 124 8.34 16.11 4.87
CA LYS A 124 9.28 16.07 5.99
C LYS A 124 10.25 14.89 5.89
N GLN A 125 9.74 13.71 5.62
CA GLN A 125 10.57 12.50 5.44
C GLN A 125 11.54 12.64 4.25
N PHE A 126 11.11 13.29 3.18
CA PHE A 126 11.99 13.58 2.05
C PHE A 126 13.16 14.47 2.48
N ASP A 127 12.89 15.58 3.20
CA ASP A 127 13.94 16.47 3.70
C ASP A 127 14.92 15.78 4.65
N ASP A 128 14.44 14.83 5.45
CA ASP A 128 15.31 14.09 6.37
C ASP A 128 16.15 13.05 5.65
N ARG A 129 15.58 12.27 4.73
CA ARG A 129 16.33 11.23 3.99
C ARG A 129 17.39 11.82 3.04
N THR A 130 17.16 12.99 2.45
CA THR A 130 18.15 13.66 1.58
C THR A 130 19.41 14.09 2.32
N LYS A 131 19.41 14.09 3.64
CA LYS A 131 20.61 14.34 4.48
C LYS A 131 21.48 13.08 4.68
N THR A 132 21.06 11.93 4.17
CA THR A 132 21.76 10.65 4.39
C THR A 132 22.50 10.15 3.15
N ASN A 133 23.70 9.60 3.33
CA ASN A 133 24.47 9.02 2.24
C ASN A 133 23.76 7.84 1.58
N GLY A 134 23.01 7.03 2.36
CA GLY A 134 22.25 5.90 1.85
C GLY A 134 21.19 6.30 0.83
N TYR A 135 20.53 7.42 1.02
CA TYR A 135 19.58 7.97 0.06
C TYR A 135 20.24 8.28 -1.29
N TRP A 136 21.35 9.01 -1.28
CA TRP A 136 22.06 9.40 -2.49
C TRP A 136 22.68 8.20 -3.21
N SER A 137 23.25 7.26 -2.46
CA SER A 137 23.76 6.01 -3.04
C SER A 137 22.66 5.23 -3.77
N SER A 138 21.50 5.07 -3.14
CA SER A 138 20.35 4.40 -3.76
C SER A 138 19.83 5.15 -4.99
N LEU A 139 19.76 6.47 -4.93
CA LEU A 139 19.33 7.31 -6.04
C LEU A 139 20.25 7.17 -7.26
N VAL A 140 21.57 7.25 -7.04
CA VAL A 140 22.58 7.10 -8.10
C VAL A 140 22.50 5.71 -8.72
N MET A 141 22.39 4.65 -7.90
CA MET A 141 22.22 3.29 -8.38
C MET A 141 20.95 3.11 -9.21
N ASN A 142 19.82 3.61 -8.75
CA ASN A 142 18.55 3.51 -9.48
C ASN A 142 18.60 4.28 -10.81
N ASN A 143 19.23 5.45 -10.81
CA ASN A 143 19.41 6.21 -12.05
C ASN A 143 20.36 5.49 -13.01
N TYR A 144 21.51 5.01 -12.53
CA TYR A 144 22.50 4.33 -13.35
C TYR A 144 21.99 3.01 -13.96
N VAL A 145 21.32 2.17 -13.14
CA VAL A 145 20.85 0.84 -13.57
C VAL A 145 19.54 0.91 -14.34
N MET A 146 18.59 1.75 -13.90
CA MET A 146 17.21 1.74 -14.41
C MET A 146 16.80 3.03 -15.14
N GLY A 147 17.66 4.04 -15.15
CA GLY A 147 17.35 5.36 -15.74
C GLY A 147 16.25 6.11 -14.96
N LEU A 148 16.07 5.83 -13.66
CA LEU A 148 14.99 6.39 -12.86
C LEU A 148 15.47 7.60 -12.03
N ASP A 149 14.84 8.74 -12.23
CA ASP A 149 14.98 9.91 -11.34
C ASP A 149 13.77 10.02 -10.42
N ASN A 150 13.90 9.44 -9.22
CA ASN A 150 12.88 9.50 -8.18
C ASN A 150 13.06 10.69 -7.22
N HIS A 151 13.95 11.63 -7.55
CA HIS A 151 14.28 12.77 -6.70
C HIS A 151 13.70 14.07 -7.21
N THR A 152 14.03 14.45 -8.44
CA THR A 152 13.82 15.81 -8.97
C THR A 152 12.36 16.24 -8.91
N ALA A 153 11.42 15.38 -9.30
CA ALA A 153 10.00 15.70 -9.32
C ALA A 153 9.25 15.41 -7.99
N TYR A 154 9.90 14.77 -7.02
CA TYR A 154 9.21 14.19 -5.85
C TYR A 154 8.38 15.21 -5.07
N LYS A 155 9.01 16.32 -4.64
CA LYS A 155 8.33 17.35 -3.83
C LYS A 155 7.18 17.99 -4.59
N ASP A 156 7.39 18.27 -5.87
CA ASP A 156 6.40 18.90 -6.73
C ASP A 156 5.17 18.01 -6.92
N VAL A 157 5.40 16.73 -7.22
CA VAL A 157 4.32 15.74 -7.34
C VAL A 157 3.57 15.60 -6.03
N VAL A 158 4.26 15.37 -4.90
CA VAL A 158 3.60 15.21 -3.59
C VAL A 158 2.76 16.44 -3.24
N SER A 159 3.29 17.65 -3.44
CA SER A 159 2.60 18.89 -3.05
C SER A 159 1.35 19.18 -3.90
N LYS A 160 1.31 18.70 -5.15
CA LYS A 160 0.20 18.96 -6.08
C LYS A 160 -0.89 17.88 -6.07
N LEU A 161 -0.69 16.77 -5.37
CA LEU A 161 -1.70 15.71 -5.30
C LEU A 161 -3.01 16.23 -4.71
N THR A 162 -4.10 15.90 -5.37
CA THR A 162 -5.46 16.18 -4.91
C THR A 162 -6.18 14.89 -4.47
N PRO A 163 -7.25 14.98 -3.65
CA PRO A 163 -8.08 13.83 -3.31
C PRO A 163 -8.61 13.08 -4.55
N MET A 164 -8.93 13.82 -5.61
CA MET A 164 -9.42 13.26 -6.87
C MET A 164 -8.33 12.45 -7.59
N ASP A 165 -7.06 12.90 -7.54
CA ASP A 165 -5.93 12.16 -8.13
C ASP A 165 -5.75 10.80 -7.48
N ILE A 166 -5.88 10.75 -6.15
CA ILE A 166 -5.76 9.49 -5.39
C ILE A 166 -6.95 8.56 -5.71
N SER A 167 -8.18 9.06 -5.64
CA SER A 167 -9.35 8.24 -5.94
C SER A 167 -9.33 7.71 -7.37
N LYS A 168 -8.98 8.55 -8.33
CA LYS A 168 -8.82 8.15 -9.72
C LYS A 168 -7.72 7.11 -9.89
N PHE A 169 -6.54 7.32 -9.28
CA PHE A 169 -5.45 6.36 -9.32
C PHE A 169 -5.88 5.01 -8.78
N VAL A 170 -6.53 4.96 -7.60
CA VAL A 170 -6.98 3.70 -6.98
C VAL A 170 -8.02 3.00 -7.87
N LYS A 171 -8.97 3.74 -8.45
CA LYS A 171 -9.97 3.20 -9.38
C LYS A 171 -9.31 2.57 -10.61
N ASP A 172 -8.42 3.30 -11.27
CA ASP A 172 -7.72 2.84 -12.47
C ASP A 172 -6.81 1.65 -12.13
N TYR A 173 -6.13 1.69 -10.98
CA TYR A 173 -5.29 0.61 -10.47
C TYR A 173 -6.07 -0.67 -10.25
N LEU A 174 -7.20 -0.62 -9.52
CA LEU A 174 -8.02 -1.78 -9.20
C LEU A 174 -8.69 -2.40 -10.43
N SER A 175 -9.05 -1.58 -11.43
CA SER A 175 -9.72 -2.04 -12.66
C SER A 175 -8.93 -3.08 -13.45
N SER A 176 -7.62 -3.09 -13.30
CA SER A 176 -6.70 -3.99 -14.02
C SER A 176 -5.78 -4.79 -13.09
N SER A 177 -6.02 -4.76 -11.79
CA SER A 177 -5.24 -5.52 -10.80
C SER A 177 -5.77 -6.94 -10.61
N ASN A 178 -4.90 -7.81 -10.10
CA ASN A 178 -5.25 -9.15 -9.63
C ASN A 178 -5.13 -9.18 -8.12
N LYS A 179 -6.19 -9.63 -7.44
CA LYS A 179 -6.19 -9.76 -5.98
C LYS A 179 -5.64 -11.12 -5.57
N VAL A 180 -4.71 -11.10 -4.63
CA VAL A 180 -4.17 -12.29 -3.95
C VAL A 180 -4.48 -12.17 -2.47
N SER A 181 -5.27 -13.11 -1.94
CA SER A 181 -5.61 -13.21 -0.53
C SER A 181 -4.98 -14.46 0.05
N ILE A 182 -4.10 -14.30 1.03
CA ILE A 182 -3.47 -15.40 1.75
C ILE A 182 -3.82 -15.25 3.22
N ILE A 183 -4.50 -16.27 3.76
CA ILE A 183 -4.97 -16.28 5.13
C ILE A 183 -4.44 -17.51 5.83
N MET A 184 -3.64 -17.30 6.88
CA MET A 184 -3.16 -18.34 7.76
C MET A 184 -4.02 -18.36 9.01
N LEU A 185 -4.58 -19.50 9.34
CA LEU A 185 -5.41 -19.73 10.52
C LEU A 185 -4.72 -20.67 11.53
N PRO A 186 -5.05 -20.57 12.83
CA PRO A 186 -4.62 -21.55 13.79
C PRO A 186 -5.24 -22.91 13.46
N LYS A 187 -4.43 -23.98 13.59
CA LYS A 187 -4.92 -25.36 13.54
C LYS A 187 -5.31 -25.74 14.97
N GLU A 188 -6.53 -26.21 15.14
CA GLU A 188 -7.01 -26.86 16.36
C GLU A 188 -6.18 -28.09 16.71
#